data_3d0062a094441f7c7af16ee10831ce61
#
_entry.id   3d0062a094441f7c7af16ee10831ce61
#
_cell.length_a   1.000
_cell.length_b   1.000
_cell.length_c   1.000
_cell.angle_alpha   90.00
_cell.angle_beta   90.00
_cell.angle_gamma   90.00
#
_symmetry.space_group_name_H-M   'P 1'
#
loop_
_entity.id
_entity.type
_entity.pdbx_description
1 polymer ?
#
loop_
_entity_poly.entity_id
_entity_poly.type
_entity_poly.pdbx_seq_one_letter_code
_entity_poly.pdbx_strand_id
1 'polypeptide(L)'
;MASSLLRLQISELSLDYPGILASGVLGYSAESMYRVIKGGAGAVVTKSVGLQPRNGYANPTVVQTNNGIINAMGLPNPGIDIYVEELRHTKTVFHQPLIVSVFGYSAEEYALVAKKAADAGADALELNVSCPHVKQTGSEIGQNPNLLTEVVKAVKAAVNVPVFVKLSPNVTNIVLLANAAVKAGADALTAVNTLRAIAIDIETTKPVLSNIKGGLSGSAMKNVALRCVYDIREKLDIPIIGCGGISNWQDAVEFFLAGANAIQIGTAIAFNSPEIFQNINQGIKDYLIKKQIRSVNDIVGLSHRC
;
A
#
# COMPACT_ATOMS: atom_id res chain seq x y z
N MET A 1 23.14 11.26 7.14
CA MET A 1 22.22 12.24 6.52
C MET A 1 21.66 11.62 5.26
N ALA A 2 20.33 11.63 5.08
CA ALA A 2 19.71 11.21 3.84
C ALA A 2 20.27 12.06 2.69
N SER A 3 20.60 11.44 1.57
CA SER A 3 21.04 12.18 0.38
C SER A 3 19.85 13.00 -0.11
N SER A 4 20.05 14.29 -0.37
CA SER A 4 19.01 15.17 -0.96
C SER A 4 18.44 14.61 -2.27
N LEU A 5 19.19 13.72 -2.94
CA LEU A 5 18.78 12.99 -4.15
C LEU A 5 17.54 12.12 -3.97
N LEU A 6 17.32 11.55 -2.77
CA LEU A 6 16.25 10.58 -2.50
C LEU A 6 15.05 11.16 -1.75
N ARG A 7 15.18 12.41 -1.24
CA ARG A 7 14.10 13.06 -0.50
C ARG A 7 12.95 13.42 -1.43
N LEU A 8 11.75 13.15 -0.96
CA LEU A 8 10.52 13.45 -1.70
C LEU A 8 9.39 13.89 -0.77
N GLN A 9 8.31 14.38 -1.38
CA GLN A 9 7.09 14.75 -0.66
C GLN A 9 5.89 14.08 -1.31
N ILE A 10 4.97 13.56 -0.48
CA ILE A 10 3.68 13.02 -0.91
C ILE A 10 2.62 13.74 -0.11
N SER A 11 1.81 14.59 -0.76
CA SER A 11 0.91 15.49 -0.07
C SER A 11 1.68 16.27 1.01
N GLU A 12 1.31 16.16 2.27
CA GLU A 12 1.96 16.83 3.41
C GLU A 12 3.12 16.01 4.03
N LEU A 13 3.31 14.76 3.61
CA LEU A 13 4.35 13.89 4.16
C LEU A 13 5.70 14.12 3.47
N SER A 14 6.72 14.47 4.26
CA SER A 14 8.11 14.52 3.81
C SER A 14 8.81 13.19 4.13
N LEU A 15 9.40 12.56 3.12
CA LEU A 15 10.12 11.29 3.24
C LEU A 15 11.60 11.50 2.91
N ASP A 16 12.47 11.03 3.80
CA ASP A 16 13.92 11.03 3.56
C ASP A 16 14.35 9.98 2.51
N TYR A 17 13.56 8.90 2.39
CA TYR A 17 13.76 7.81 1.43
C TYR A 17 12.45 7.46 0.72
N PRO A 18 12.51 7.04 -0.55
CA PRO A 18 11.33 6.83 -1.38
C PRO A 18 10.58 5.53 -1.10
N GLY A 19 11.20 4.59 -0.37
CA GLY A 19 10.61 3.29 -0.05
C GLY A 19 9.76 3.35 1.21
N ILE A 20 8.52 2.87 1.13
CA ILE A 20 7.53 2.80 2.21
C ILE A 20 7.24 1.32 2.50
N LEU A 21 7.14 0.91 3.78
CA LEU A 21 6.61 -0.42 4.12
C LEU A 21 5.17 -0.54 3.66
N ALA A 22 4.85 -1.54 2.84
CA ALA A 22 3.48 -1.84 2.44
C ALA A 22 2.67 -2.45 3.60
N SER A 23 1.37 -2.16 3.65
CA SER A 23 0.45 -2.78 4.60
C SER A 23 0.46 -4.32 4.48
N GLY A 24 0.36 -4.99 5.62
CA GLY A 24 0.22 -6.45 5.69
C GLY A 24 1.49 -7.23 6.05
N VAL A 25 2.66 -6.61 6.00
CA VAL A 25 3.96 -7.23 6.36
C VAL A 25 4.62 -6.38 7.43
N LEU A 26 4.99 -6.97 8.59
CA LEU A 26 5.68 -6.29 9.70
C LEU A 26 5.03 -5.00 10.25
N GLY A 27 3.81 -4.68 9.84
CA GLY A 27 3.09 -3.47 10.25
C GLY A 27 2.19 -3.65 11.48
N TYR A 28 2.48 -4.62 12.36
CA TYR A 28 1.63 -4.94 13.52
C TYR A 28 2.04 -4.20 14.79
N SER A 29 3.34 -4.13 15.09
CA SER A 29 3.85 -3.53 16.31
C SER A 29 4.90 -2.48 16.04
N ALA A 30 5.09 -1.56 17.00
CA ALA A 30 6.10 -0.51 16.97
C ALA A 30 7.50 -1.07 16.70
N GLU A 31 7.87 -2.18 17.35
CA GLU A 31 9.19 -2.80 17.24
C GLU A 31 9.40 -3.39 15.83
N SER A 32 8.38 -4.04 15.26
CA SER A 32 8.48 -4.60 13.91
C SER A 32 8.59 -3.49 12.86
N MET A 33 7.82 -2.42 13.00
CA MET A 33 7.90 -1.23 12.14
C MET A 33 9.24 -0.50 12.30
N TYR A 34 9.75 -0.36 13.53
CA TYR A 34 11.06 0.24 13.80
C TYR A 34 12.21 -0.52 13.13
N ARG A 35 12.18 -1.87 13.12
CA ARG A 35 13.15 -2.66 12.37
C ARG A 35 13.16 -2.31 10.88
N VAL A 36 12.00 -2.05 10.29
CA VAL A 36 11.88 -1.66 8.88
C VAL A 36 12.43 -0.25 8.66
N ILE A 37 12.16 0.69 9.56
CA ILE A 37 12.75 2.04 9.54
C ILE A 37 14.29 1.95 9.63
N LYS A 38 14.83 1.12 10.51
CA LYS A 38 16.28 0.87 10.59
C LYS A 38 16.84 0.25 9.32
N GLY A 39 16.04 -0.54 8.60
CA GLY A 39 16.37 -1.09 7.29
C GLY A 39 16.36 -0.06 6.16
N GLY A 40 16.01 1.21 6.42
CA GLY A 40 16.08 2.31 5.45
C GLY A 40 14.75 2.69 4.80
N ALA A 41 13.61 2.27 5.36
CA ALA A 41 12.30 2.76 4.91
C ALA A 41 12.10 4.24 5.27
N GLY A 42 11.50 5.03 4.38
CA GLY A 42 11.17 6.43 4.59
C GLY A 42 9.87 6.64 5.36
N ALA A 43 8.96 5.66 5.32
CA ALA A 43 7.70 5.62 6.06
C ALA A 43 7.22 4.18 6.23
N VAL A 44 6.19 3.99 7.06
CA VAL A 44 5.56 2.67 7.25
C VAL A 44 4.04 2.77 7.10
N VAL A 45 3.44 1.72 6.49
CA VAL A 45 2.00 1.51 6.49
C VAL A 45 1.68 0.37 7.45
N THR A 46 0.78 0.60 8.39
CA THR A 46 0.38 -0.42 9.37
C THR A 46 -0.39 -1.57 8.72
N LYS A 47 -0.56 -2.67 9.44
CA LYS A 47 -1.59 -3.64 9.11
C LYS A 47 -2.95 -2.97 9.09
N SER A 48 -3.79 -3.35 8.12
CA SER A 48 -5.14 -2.79 8.04
C SER A 48 -5.95 -3.11 9.30
N VAL A 49 -6.51 -2.09 9.92
CA VAL A 49 -7.35 -2.18 11.11
C VAL A 49 -8.79 -1.79 10.77
N GLY A 50 -9.75 -2.50 11.33
CA GLY A 50 -11.19 -2.22 11.22
C GLY A 50 -11.81 -1.88 12.56
N LEU A 51 -13.13 -1.67 12.57
CA LEU A 51 -13.86 -1.31 13.77
C LEU A 51 -13.83 -2.43 14.81
N GLN A 52 -14.09 -3.67 14.38
CA GLN A 52 -14.18 -4.83 15.25
C GLN A 52 -12.95 -5.75 15.10
N PRO A 53 -12.56 -6.48 16.15
CA PRO A 53 -11.50 -7.47 16.09
C PRO A 53 -11.89 -8.62 15.14
N ARG A 54 -10.87 -9.18 14.44
CA ARG A 54 -11.02 -10.33 13.54
C ARG A 54 -9.86 -11.29 13.70
N ASN A 55 -10.17 -12.58 13.76
CA ASN A 55 -9.15 -13.65 13.81
C ASN A 55 -8.53 -13.97 12.44
N GLY A 56 -9.18 -13.51 11.34
CA GLY A 56 -8.81 -13.91 9.99
C GLY A 56 -9.37 -15.28 9.59
N TYR A 57 -8.83 -15.83 8.49
CA TYR A 57 -9.20 -17.18 8.04
C TYR A 57 -8.38 -18.26 8.75
N ALA A 58 -8.89 -19.49 8.76
CA ALA A 58 -8.15 -20.67 9.22
C ALA A 58 -6.95 -20.96 8.30
N ASN A 59 -5.91 -21.59 8.83
CA ASN A 59 -4.76 -22.03 8.04
C ASN A 59 -5.13 -23.19 7.08
N PRO A 60 -4.43 -23.33 5.93
CA PRO A 60 -3.36 -22.50 5.43
C PRO A 60 -3.86 -21.19 4.81
N THR A 61 -3.25 -20.05 5.21
CA THR A 61 -3.58 -18.72 4.72
C THR A 61 -2.56 -18.12 3.75
N VAL A 62 -1.41 -18.80 3.58
CA VAL A 62 -0.32 -18.36 2.72
C VAL A 62 0.25 -19.54 1.97
N VAL A 63 0.53 -19.38 0.68
CA VAL A 63 1.28 -20.33 -0.14
C VAL A 63 2.30 -19.59 -0.99
N GLN A 64 3.54 -20.10 -0.98
CA GLN A 64 4.61 -19.60 -1.83
C GLN A 64 4.44 -20.14 -3.25
N THR A 65 4.70 -19.30 -4.23
CA THR A 65 4.78 -19.65 -5.65
C THR A 65 6.20 -19.40 -6.17
N ASN A 66 6.51 -19.77 -7.42
CA ASN A 66 7.84 -19.55 -8.00
C ASN A 66 8.30 -18.09 -7.97
N ASN A 67 7.37 -17.12 -8.12
CA ASN A 67 7.67 -15.71 -8.26
C ASN A 67 6.85 -14.83 -7.31
N GLY A 68 6.44 -15.35 -6.15
CA GLY A 68 5.66 -14.57 -5.19
C GLY A 68 4.95 -15.40 -4.15
N ILE A 69 3.90 -14.82 -3.59
CA ILE A 69 3.07 -15.41 -2.54
C ILE A 69 1.60 -15.19 -2.90
N ILE A 70 0.77 -16.22 -2.72
CA ILE A 70 -0.69 -16.07 -2.70
C ILE A 70 -1.12 -16.14 -1.24
N ASN A 71 -1.87 -15.14 -0.77
CA ASN A 71 -2.35 -15.08 0.60
C ASN A 71 -3.86 -14.80 0.70
N ALA A 72 -4.47 -15.37 1.72
CA ALA A 72 -5.85 -15.10 2.14
C ALA A 72 -5.87 -15.00 3.66
N MET A 73 -5.42 -13.86 4.20
CA MET A 73 -5.30 -13.66 5.65
C MET A 73 -6.66 -13.42 6.32
N GLY A 74 -7.66 -12.87 5.62
CA GLY A 74 -8.97 -12.57 6.19
C GLY A 74 -9.00 -11.35 7.13
N LEU A 75 -8.07 -10.41 6.94
CA LEU A 75 -7.96 -9.15 7.71
C LEU A 75 -7.85 -9.35 9.23
N PRO A 76 -6.96 -10.23 9.74
CA PRO A 76 -6.79 -10.36 11.19
C PRO A 76 -6.31 -9.03 11.77
N ASN A 77 -6.97 -8.56 12.81
CA ASN A 77 -6.65 -7.31 13.50
C ASN A 77 -7.37 -7.25 14.86
N PRO A 78 -6.87 -6.49 15.85
CA PRO A 78 -7.44 -6.41 17.18
C PRO A 78 -8.68 -5.49 17.30
N GLY A 79 -9.07 -4.80 16.22
CA GLY A 79 -10.01 -3.69 16.25
C GLY A 79 -9.35 -2.37 16.62
N ILE A 80 -9.92 -1.26 16.13
CA ILE A 80 -9.30 0.07 16.30
C ILE A 80 -9.21 0.47 17.78
N ASP A 81 -10.18 0.12 18.62
CA ASP A 81 -10.21 0.53 20.02
C ASP A 81 -9.03 -0.02 20.83
N ILE A 82 -8.55 -1.21 20.48
CA ILE A 82 -7.33 -1.78 21.09
C ILE A 82 -6.08 -1.22 20.37
N TYR A 83 -6.14 -1.05 19.05
CA TYR A 83 -4.98 -0.69 18.26
C TYR A 83 -4.52 0.77 18.43
N VAL A 84 -5.38 1.66 18.93
CA VAL A 84 -5.00 3.06 19.20
C VAL A 84 -3.86 3.18 20.21
N GLU A 85 -3.75 2.27 21.17
CA GLU A 85 -2.63 2.27 22.14
C GLU A 85 -1.29 1.91 21.46
N GLU A 86 -1.32 0.94 20.53
CA GLU A 86 -0.17 0.58 19.72
C GLU A 86 0.27 1.74 18.78
N LEU A 87 -0.69 2.47 18.22
CA LEU A 87 -0.39 3.63 17.38
C LEU A 87 0.30 4.74 18.20
N ARG A 88 -0.22 5.05 19.40
CA ARG A 88 0.40 6.03 20.31
C ARG A 88 1.81 5.60 20.72
N HIS A 89 1.98 4.34 21.08
CA HIS A 89 3.29 3.77 21.41
C HIS A 89 4.25 3.89 20.21
N THR A 90 3.81 3.55 19.00
CA THR A 90 4.60 3.67 17.77
C THR A 90 5.19 5.07 17.58
N LYS A 91 4.41 6.13 17.85
CA LYS A 91 4.86 7.51 17.73
C LYS A 91 5.94 7.90 18.76
N THR A 92 6.12 7.11 19.84
CA THR A 92 7.23 7.31 20.78
C THR A 92 8.50 6.57 20.38
N VAL A 93 8.41 5.56 19.50
CA VAL A 93 9.52 4.69 19.10
C VAL A 93 10.31 5.25 17.92
N PHE A 94 9.63 5.88 16.94
CA PHE A 94 10.28 6.51 15.78
C PHE A 94 9.50 7.74 15.29
N HIS A 95 10.18 8.58 14.47
CA HIS A 95 9.64 9.87 13.99
C HIS A 95 9.27 9.87 12.51
N GLN A 96 9.62 8.82 11.75
CA GLN A 96 9.24 8.69 10.35
C GLN A 96 7.71 8.62 10.22
N PRO A 97 7.14 9.06 9.08
CA PRO A 97 5.70 9.04 8.88
C PRO A 97 5.06 7.68 9.12
N LEU A 98 4.02 7.68 9.96
CA LEU A 98 3.16 6.53 10.26
C LEU A 98 1.86 6.67 9.46
N ILE A 99 1.68 5.83 8.44
CA ILE A 99 0.47 5.76 7.64
C ILE A 99 -0.38 4.62 8.20
N VAL A 100 -1.58 4.92 8.69
CA VAL A 100 -2.45 3.88 9.24
C VAL A 100 -3.38 3.34 8.16
N SER A 101 -3.27 2.04 7.85
CA SER A 101 -4.18 1.38 6.92
C SER A 101 -5.48 1.05 7.61
N VAL A 102 -6.60 1.52 7.04
CA VAL A 102 -7.94 1.32 7.60
C VAL A 102 -8.85 0.61 6.61
N PHE A 103 -9.79 -0.20 7.13
CA PHE A 103 -10.85 -0.80 6.35
C PHE A 103 -12.18 -0.75 7.10
N GLY A 104 -13.29 -0.88 6.38
CA GLY A 104 -14.64 -0.94 6.91
C GLY A 104 -15.59 -1.59 5.92
N TYR A 105 -16.86 -1.71 6.32
CA TYR A 105 -17.93 -2.30 5.52
C TYR A 105 -19.00 -1.28 5.09
N SER A 106 -18.91 -0.04 5.60
CA SER A 106 -19.72 1.10 5.19
C SER A 106 -18.90 2.39 5.26
N ALA A 107 -19.38 3.46 4.64
CA ALA A 107 -18.73 4.78 4.68
C ALA A 107 -18.60 5.31 6.11
N GLU A 108 -19.61 5.09 6.95
CA GLU A 108 -19.62 5.48 8.36
C GLU A 108 -18.57 4.72 9.18
N GLU A 109 -18.43 3.41 8.92
CA GLU A 109 -17.44 2.57 9.59
C GLU A 109 -16.02 3.00 9.22
N TYR A 110 -15.74 3.26 7.92
CA TYR A 110 -14.45 3.81 7.49
C TYR A 110 -14.17 5.15 8.17
N ALA A 111 -15.13 6.07 8.23
CA ALA A 111 -14.97 7.39 8.83
C ALA A 111 -14.69 7.29 10.34
N LEU A 112 -15.38 6.39 11.06
CA LEU A 112 -15.17 6.18 12.49
C LEU A 112 -13.78 5.62 12.79
N VAL A 113 -13.35 4.58 12.04
CA VAL A 113 -12.02 3.97 12.20
C VAL A 113 -10.92 4.97 11.85
N ALA A 114 -11.10 5.71 10.74
CA ALA A 114 -10.18 6.74 10.28
C ALA A 114 -9.99 7.85 11.32
N LYS A 115 -11.09 8.33 11.91
CA LYS A 115 -11.03 9.35 12.98
C LYS A 115 -10.24 8.87 14.18
N LYS A 116 -10.51 7.66 14.69
CA LYS A 116 -9.78 7.10 15.84
C LYS A 116 -8.29 6.93 15.54
N ALA A 117 -7.94 6.50 14.31
CA ALA A 117 -6.55 6.37 13.88
C ALA A 117 -5.84 7.73 13.79
N ALA A 118 -6.50 8.75 13.25
CA ALA A 118 -5.97 10.12 13.18
C ALA A 118 -5.79 10.71 14.59
N ASP A 119 -6.79 10.57 15.48
CA ASP A 119 -6.73 11.03 16.87
C ASP A 119 -5.62 10.30 17.68
N ALA A 120 -5.21 9.10 17.25
CA ALA A 120 -4.11 8.34 17.85
C ALA A 120 -2.71 8.74 17.32
N GLY A 121 -2.63 9.68 16.37
CA GLY A 121 -1.36 10.23 15.86
C GLY A 121 -0.90 9.68 14.52
N ALA A 122 -1.80 9.14 13.69
CA ALA A 122 -1.48 8.83 12.30
C ALA A 122 -1.08 10.10 11.54
N ASP A 123 0.02 10.06 10.77
CA ASP A 123 0.46 11.18 9.93
C ASP A 123 -0.31 11.19 8.60
N ALA A 124 -0.83 10.05 8.16
CA ALA A 124 -1.77 9.89 7.05
C ALA A 124 -2.56 8.57 7.20
N LEU A 125 -3.60 8.43 6.39
CA LEU A 125 -4.41 7.21 6.32
C LEU A 125 -4.29 6.57 4.94
N GLU A 126 -4.24 5.22 4.89
CA GLU A 126 -4.38 4.46 3.64
C GLU A 126 -5.69 3.67 3.68
N LEU A 127 -6.66 4.04 2.85
CA LEU A 127 -7.93 3.32 2.76
C LEU A 127 -7.74 2.02 1.97
N ASN A 128 -7.87 0.88 2.64
CA ASN A 128 -7.89 -0.42 2.00
C ASN A 128 -9.30 -0.73 1.52
N VAL A 129 -9.61 -0.36 0.28
CA VAL A 129 -10.95 -0.52 -0.32
C VAL A 129 -11.15 -1.87 -1.02
N SER A 130 -10.23 -2.82 -0.85
CA SER A 130 -10.32 -4.16 -1.44
C SER A 130 -11.16 -5.14 -0.60
N CYS A 131 -11.97 -4.67 0.34
CA CYS A 131 -12.77 -5.50 1.24
C CYS A 131 -13.88 -6.25 0.49
N PRO A 132 -13.99 -7.60 0.58
CA PRO A 132 -14.80 -8.40 -0.32
C PRO A 132 -16.30 -8.43 -0.02
N HIS A 133 -16.80 -7.73 0.98
CA HIS A 133 -18.21 -7.86 1.43
C HIS A 133 -18.87 -6.52 1.75
N VAL A 134 -19.48 -5.91 0.76
CA VAL A 134 -20.64 -5.03 1.01
C VAL A 134 -21.87 -5.95 1.08
N LYS A 135 -22.53 -5.97 2.23
CA LYS A 135 -23.66 -6.90 2.52
C LYS A 135 -24.82 -6.87 1.51
N GLN A 136 -24.87 -5.90 0.60
CA GLN A 136 -25.99 -5.70 -0.33
C GLN A 136 -25.67 -5.96 -1.81
N THR A 137 -24.39 -6.00 -2.23
CA THR A 137 -24.06 -6.06 -3.67
C THR A 137 -23.07 -7.15 -4.05
N GLY A 138 -22.42 -7.81 -3.10
CA GLY A 138 -21.37 -8.82 -3.39
C GLY A 138 -20.13 -8.27 -4.12
N SER A 139 -20.06 -6.96 -4.38
CA SER A 139 -18.93 -6.28 -5.01
C SER A 139 -18.02 -5.65 -3.97
N GLU A 140 -16.71 -5.68 -4.24
CA GLU A 140 -15.72 -4.95 -3.44
C GLU A 140 -15.97 -3.44 -3.61
N ILE A 141 -15.89 -2.65 -2.52
CA ILE A 141 -16.01 -1.18 -2.56
C ILE A 141 -15.07 -0.60 -3.63
N GLY A 142 -13.85 -1.14 -3.73
CA GLY A 142 -12.86 -0.73 -4.72
C GLY A 142 -13.14 -1.14 -6.17
N GLN A 143 -14.31 -1.74 -6.48
CA GLN A 143 -14.76 -2.04 -7.86
C GLN A 143 -15.93 -1.16 -8.29
N ASN A 144 -16.54 -0.42 -7.35
CA ASN A 144 -17.68 0.46 -7.61
C ASN A 144 -17.30 1.92 -7.36
N PRO A 145 -17.23 2.78 -8.40
CA PRO A 145 -16.85 4.19 -8.25
C PRO A 145 -17.74 4.99 -7.31
N ASN A 146 -19.04 4.67 -7.23
CA ASN A 146 -19.97 5.40 -6.36
C ASN A 146 -19.72 5.06 -4.89
N LEU A 147 -19.62 3.78 -4.55
CA LEU A 147 -19.29 3.34 -3.17
C LEU A 147 -17.92 3.85 -2.73
N LEU A 148 -16.94 3.84 -3.64
CA LEU A 148 -15.61 4.41 -3.37
C LEU A 148 -15.71 5.91 -3.06
N THR A 149 -16.49 6.65 -3.86
CA THR A 149 -16.72 8.09 -3.65
C THR A 149 -17.36 8.37 -2.29
N GLU A 150 -18.36 7.59 -1.89
CA GLU A 150 -19.04 7.73 -0.59
C GLU A 150 -18.05 7.51 0.57
N VAL A 151 -17.26 6.44 0.51
CA VAL A 151 -16.25 6.13 1.53
C VAL A 151 -15.21 7.25 1.64
N VAL A 152 -14.61 7.67 0.51
CA VAL A 152 -13.57 8.71 0.54
C VAL A 152 -14.11 10.03 1.07
N LYS A 153 -15.30 10.45 0.64
CA LYS A 153 -15.94 11.68 1.15
C LYS A 153 -16.23 11.62 2.65
N ALA A 154 -16.75 10.49 3.13
CA ALA A 154 -17.05 10.32 4.55
C ALA A 154 -15.77 10.39 5.41
N VAL A 155 -14.68 9.75 4.95
CA VAL A 155 -13.39 9.82 5.65
C VAL A 155 -12.80 11.22 5.60
N LYS A 156 -12.78 11.88 4.43
CA LYS A 156 -12.26 13.27 4.29
C LYS A 156 -13.03 14.27 5.14
N ALA A 157 -14.32 14.05 5.38
CA ALA A 157 -15.11 14.88 6.27
C ALA A 157 -14.80 14.63 7.76
N ALA A 158 -14.25 13.49 8.11
CA ALA A 158 -14.01 13.08 9.50
C ALA A 158 -12.59 13.37 10.02
N VAL A 159 -11.61 13.61 9.11
CA VAL A 159 -10.18 13.76 9.47
C VAL A 159 -9.53 14.95 8.77
N ASN A 160 -8.45 15.47 9.38
CA ASN A 160 -7.63 16.55 8.81
C ASN A 160 -6.29 16.05 8.24
N VAL A 161 -5.93 14.77 8.47
CA VAL A 161 -4.70 14.18 7.94
C VAL A 161 -4.90 13.76 6.48
N PRO A 162 -3.81 13.66 5.68
CA PRO A 162 -3.89 13.16 4.31
C PRO A 162 -4.53 11.77 4.19
N VAL A 163 -5.37 11.58 3.17
CA VAL A 163 -6.08 10.33 2.89
C VAL A 163 -5.61 9.76 1.56
N PHE A 164 -4.94 8.62 1.61
CA PHE A 164 -4.50 7.85 0.46
C PHE A 164 -5.50 6.73 0.17
N VAL A 165 -5.73 6.42 -1.10
CA VAL A 165 -6.65 5.35 -1.50
C VAL A 165 -5.87 4.24 -2.19
N LYS A 166 -5.89 3.03 -1.60
CA LYS A 166 -5.22 1.85 -2.17
C LYS A 166 -6.15 1.12 -3.11
N LEU A 167 -5.86 1.25 -4.41
CA LEU A 167 -6.66 0.70 -5.49
C LEU A 167 -6.38 -0.79 -5.72
N SER A 168 -7.38 -1.51 -6.21
CA SER A 168 -7.28 -2.91 -6.62
C SER A 168 -6.97 -3.04 -8.11
N PRO A 169 -6.07 -3.93 -8.53
CA PRO A 169 -5.84 -4.23 -9.96
C PRO A 169 -6.93 -5.12 -10.56
N ASN A 170 -7.87 -5.63 -9.74
CA ASN A 170 -8.90 -6.60 -10.15
C ASN A 170 -10.10 -5.90 -10.80
N VAL A 171 -9.84 -5.01 -11.73
CA VAL A 171 -10.83 -4.18 -12.43
C VAL A 171 -10.46 -4.05 -13.90
N THR A 172 -11.44 -3.82 -14.74
CA THR A 172 -11.22 -3.63 -16.19
C THR A 172 -10.52 -2.30 -16.48
N ASN A 173 -10.88 -1.24 -15.76
CA ASN A 173 -10.32 0.10 -15.93
C ASN A 173 -10.07 0.76 -14.57
N ILE A 174 -8.80 0.78 -14.17
CA ILE A 174 -8.39 1.34 -12.88
C ILE A 174 -8.53 2.88 -12.85
N VAL A 175 -8.44 3.55 -14.00
CA VAL A 175 -8.53 5.01 -14.10
C VAL A 175 -9.89 5.52 -13.67
N LEU A 176 -10.98 4.76 -13.90
CA LEU A 176 -12.33 5.13 -13.44
C LEU A 176 -12.38 5.24 -11.90
N LEU A 177 -11.78 4.29 -11.20
CA LEU A 177 -11.71 4.28 -9.74
C LEU A 177 -10.76 5.33 -9.20
N ALA A 178 -9.61 5.49 -9.85
CA ALA A 178 -8.65 6.54 -9.53
C ALA A 178 -9.32 7.94 -9.61
N ASN A 179 -10.02 8.22 -10.71
CA ASN A 179 -10.74 9.47 -10.91
C ASN A 179 -11.88 9.67 -9.88
N ALA A 180 -12.60 8.60 -9.50
CA ALA A 180 -13.63 8.67 -8.45
C ALA A 180 -13.01 9.04 -7.10
N ALA A 181 -11.87 8.43 -6.72
CA ALA A 181 -11.15 8.74 -5.50
C ALA A 181 -10.65 10.20 -5.48
N VAL A 182 -10.04 10.67 -6.58
CA VAL A 182 -9.56 12.06 -6.71
C VAL A 182 -10.71 13.07 -6.59
N LYS A 183 -11.80 12.84 -7.31
CA LYS A 183 -13.01 13.71 -7.23
C LYS A 183 -13.67 13.70 -5.84
N ALA A 184 -13.46 12.65 -5.08
CA ALA A 184 -13.95 12.55 -3.71
C ALA A 184 -13.01 13.22 -2.68
N GLY A 185 -11.82 13.67 -3.10
CA GLY A 185 -10.87 14.40 -2.28
C GLY A 185 -9.69 13.57 -1.75
N ALA A 186 -9.35 12.44 -2.38
CA ALA A 186 -8.13 11.71 -2.05
C ALA A 186 -6.88 12.58 -2.28
N ASP A 187 -5.91 12.53 -1.37
CA ASP A 187 -4.67 13.31 -1.42
C ASP A 187 -3.54 12.56 -2.17
N ALA A 188 -3.62 11.24 -2.25
CA ALA A 188 -2.76 10.38 -3.06
C ALA A 188 -3.43 9.04 -3.37
N LEU A 189 -2.88 8.31 -4.33
CA LEU A 189 -3.31 6.96 -4.67
C LEU A 189 -2.19 5.96 -4.43
N THR A 190 -2.50 4.78 -3.86
CA THR A 190 -1.59 3.63 -3.87
C THR A 190 -2.03 2.65 -4.96
N ALA A 191 -1.19 2.42 -5.95
CA ALA A 191 -1.41 1.53 -7.06
C ALA A 191 -0.32 0.44 -7.07
N VAL A 192 -0.65 -0.82 -6.65
CA VAL A 192 -1.96 -1.42 -6.43
C VAL A 192 -1.94 -2.41 -5.25
N ASN A 193 -3.12 -2.93 -4.85
CA ASN A 193 -3.25 -4.10 -3.98
C ASN A 193 -2.98 -5.41 -4.78
N THR A 194 -3.18 -6.57 -4.17
CA THR A 194 -2.88 -7.90 -4.74
C THR A 194 -3.83 -8.30 -5.87
N LEU A 195 -3.33 -9.11 -6.81
CA LEU A 195 -4.10 -9.67 -7.91
C LEU A 195 -4.78 -10.99 -7.46
N ARG A 196 -6.05 -11.20 -7.79
CA ARG A 196 -6.75 -12.45 -7.45
C ARG A 196 -6.08 -13.65 -8.10
N ALA A 197 -5.86 -14.72 -7.32
CA ALA A 197 -5.22 -15.94 -7.76
C ALA A 197 -5.69 -17.16 -6.96
N ILE A 198 -5.32 -18.35 -7.44
CA ILE A 198 -5.55 -19.63 -6.78
C ILE A 198 -4.28 -20.50 -6.93
N ALA A 199 -4.02 -21.33 -5.92
CA ALA A 199 -3.06 -22.43 -6.02
C ALA A 199 -3.79 -23.74 -5.76
N ILE A 200 -3.51 -24.75 -6.59
CA ILE A 200 -4.09 -26.10 -6.50
C ILE A 200 -2.94 -27.08 -6.26
N ASP A 201 -3.11 -27.93 -5.25
CA ASP A 201 -2.22 -29.05 -4.98
C ASP A 201 -2.64 -30.23 -5.86
N ILE A 202 -1.74 -30.69 -6.72
CA ILE A 202 -2.04 -31.74 -7.69
C ILE A 202 -2.16 -33.12 -7.04
N GLU A 203 -1.51 -33.34 -5.91
CA GLU A 203 -1.56 -34.63 -5.21
C GLU A 203 -2.88 -34.79 -4.44
N THR A 204 -3.31 -33.75 -3.76
CA THR A 204 -4.58 -33.76 -3.03
C THR A 204 -5.78 -33.36 -3.90
N THR A 205 -5.54 -32.82 -5.10
CA THR A 205 -6.55 -32.30 -6.05
C THR A 205 -7.41 -31.16 -5.49
N LYS A 206 -6.89 -30.43 -4.49
CA LYS A 206 -7.63 -29.38 -3.75
C LYS A 206 -6.92 -28.04 -3.81
N PRO A 207 -7.67 -26.93 -3.63
CA PRO A 207 -7.07 -25.64 -3.37
C PRO A 207 -6.19 -25.67 -2.12
N VAL A 208 -5.00 -25.06 -2.18
CA VAL A 208 -4.05 -25.03 -1.06
C VAL A 208 -4.55 -24.17 0.08
N LEU A 209 -5.11 -22.99 -0.23
CA LEU A 209 -5.59 -22.06 0.80
C LEU A 209 -6.97 -22.46 1.32
N SER A 210 -7.18 -22.35 2.63
CA SER A 210 -8.47 -22.62 3.27
C SER A 210 -9.62 -21.77 2.71
N ASN A 211 -9.34 -20.52 2.29
CA ASN A 211 -10.30 -19.63 1.63
C ASN A 211 -10.39 -19.86 0.11
N ILE A 212 -9.82 -20.97 -0.43
CA ILE A 212 -9.80 -21.34 -1.84
C ILE A 212 -9.00 -20.34 -2.70
N LYS A 213 -9.37 -19.09 -2.73
CA LYS A 213 -8.75 -18.00 -3.49
C LYS A 213 -8.04 -17.02 -2.58
N GLY A 214 -6.97 -16.39 -3.09
CA GLY A 214 -6.21 -15.38 -2.37
C GLY A 214 -5.71 -14.27 -3.29
N GLY A 215 -4.91 -13.38 -2.74
CA GLY A 215 -4.24 -12.31 -3.45
C GLY A 215 -2.79 -12.69 -3.77
N LEU A 216 -2.42 -12.67 -5.05
CA LEU A 216 -1.05 -12.83 -5.53
C LEU A 216 -0.28 -11.54 -5.31
N SER A 217 0.90 -11.65 -4.73
CA SER A 217 1.88 -10.58 -4.53
C SER A 217 3.30 -11.06 -4.89
N GLY A 218 4.27 -10.15 -4.98
CA GLY A 218 5.63 -10.45 -5.38
C GLY A 218 5.88 -10.16 -6.87
N SER A 219 7.06 -10.56 -7.38
CA SER A 219 7.54 -10.17 -8.72
C SER A 219 6.63 -10.61 -9.86
N ALA A 220 5.82 -11.66 -9.66
CA ALA A 220 4.85 -12.15 -10.65
C ALA A 220 3.81 -11.09 -11.08
N MET A 221 3.51 -10.10 -10.21
CA MET A 221 2.52 -9.07 -10.53
C MET A 221 3.14 -7.71 -10.93
N LYS A 222 4.48 -7.58 -10.95
CA LYS A 222 5.16 -6.29 -11.19
C LYS A 222 4.62 -5.55 -12.41
N ASN A 223 4.60 -6.19 -13.56
CA ASN A 223 4.21 -5.54 -14.81
C ASN A 223 2.72 -5.15 -14.86
N VAL A 224 1.86 -5.85 -14.12
CA VAL A 224 0.45 -5.46 -13.96
C VAL A 224 0.36 -4.20 -13.10
N ALA A 225 1.08 -4.14 -11.98
CA ALA A 225 1.12 -2.98 -11.11
C ALA A 225 1.74 -1.75 -11.81
N LEU A 226 2.84 -1.96 -12.53
CA LEU A 226 3.52 -0.92 -13.31
C LEU A 226 2.59 -0.29 -14.36
N ARG A 227 1.86 -1.13 -15.13
CA ARG A 227 0.84 -0.65 -16.07
C ARG A 227 -0.24 0.17 -15.38
N CYS A 228 -0.74 -0.26 -14.22
CA CYS A 228 -1.74 0.49 -13.48
C CYS A 228 -1.24 1.90 -13.07
N VAL A 229 0.01 2.00 -12.63
CA VAL A 229 0.64 3.31 -12.32
C VAL A 229 0.72 4.17 -13.57
N TYR A 230 1.18 3.60 -14.68
CA TYR A 230 1.29 4.29 -15.96
C TYR A 230 -0.06 4.81 -16.44
N ASP A 231 -1.09 3.96 -16.49
CA ASP A 231 -2.45 4.31 -16.93
C ASP A 231 -3.05 5.46 -16.07
N ILE A 232 -2.81 5.43 -14.75
CA ILE A 232 -3.30 6.48 -13.84
C ILE A 232 -2.57 7.79 -14.11
N ARG A 233 -1.22 7.77 -14.18
CA ARG A 233 -0.39 8.97 -14.41
C ARG A 233 -0.72 9.65 -15.73
N GLU A 234 -0.99 8.87 -16.79
CA GLU A 234 -1.37 9.41 -18.09
C GLU A 234 -2.64 10.29 -18.04
N LYS A 235 -3.55 10.02 -17.12
CA LYS A 235 -4.87 10.66 -17.07
C LYS A 235 -5.08 11.60 -15.89
N LEU A 236 -4.28 11.47 -14.82
CA LEU A 236 -4.52 12.18 -13.58
C LEU A 236 -3.21 12.77 -13.02
N ASP A 237 -3.31 14.02 -12.59
CA ASP A 237 -2.21 14.70 -11.89
C ASP A 237 -2.45 14.64 -10.37
N ILE A 238 -2.11 13.50 -9.77
CA ILE A 238 -2.19 13.23 -8.34
C ILE A 238 -0.93 12.47 -7.91
N PRO A 239 -0.42 12.62 -6.68
CA PRO A 239 0.64 11.76 -6.17
C PRO A 239 0.24 10.27 -6.21
N ILE A 240 1.14 9.44 -6.76
CA ILE A 240 0.94 7.98 -6.85
C ILE A 240 2.05 7.27 -6.07
N ILE A 241 1.65 6.35 -5.19
CA ILE A 241 2.54 5.43 -4.51
C ILE A 241 2.48 4.10 -5.27
N GLY A 242 3.55 3.74 -5.97
CA GLY A 242 3.63 2.50 -6.72
C GLY A 242 3.81 1.29 -5.80
N CYS A 243 2.95 0.29 -5.93
CA CYS A 243 2.97 -0.91 -5.08
C CYS A 243 2.70 -2.16 -5.91
N GLY A 244 3.57 -3.17 -5.77
CA GLY A 244 3.36 -4.48 -6.39
C GLY A 244 4.59 -5.00 -7.15
N GLY A 245 5.26 -6.00 -6.58
CA GLY A 245 6.34 -6.74 -7.21
C GLY A 245 7.71 -6.06 -7.22
N ILE A 246 7.88 -4.95 -6.54
CA ILE A 246 9.17 -4.26 -6.40
C ILE A 246 10.07 -5.10 -5.49
N SER A 247 11.22 -5.54 -5.99
CA SER A 247 12.16 -6.42 -5.31
C SER A 247 13.63 -5.97 -5.38
N ASN A 248 13.93 -4.95 -6.19
CA ASN A 248 15.26 -4.37 -6.37
C ASN A 248 15.13 -2.91 -6.82
N TRP A 249 16.27 -2.21 -6.95
CA TRP A 249 16.29 -0.79 -7.34
C TRP A 249 15.87 -0.56 -8.80
N GLN A 250 16.07 -1.52 -9.70
CA GLN A 250 15.65 -1.41 -11.09
C GLN A 250 14.12 -1.36 -11.17
N ASP A 251 13.45 -2.28 -10.46
CA ASP A 251 11.99 -2.27 -10.35
C ASP A 251 11.50 -0.91 -9.81
N ALA A 252 12.15 -0.39 -8.77
CA ALA A 252 11.80 0.91 -8.19
C ALA A 252 11.91 2.05 -9.21
N VAL A 253 13.01 2.09 -9.98
CA VAL A 253 13.21 3.10 -11.03
C VAL A 253 12.15 2.99 -12.13
N GLU A 254 11.76 1.76 -12.55
CA GLU A 254 10.66 1.58 -13.51
C GLU A 254 9.36 2.22 -13.01
N PHE A 255 9.03 2.05 -11.71
CA PHE A 255 7.84 2.67 -11.12
C PHE A 255 7.91 4.20 -11.11
N PHE A 256 9.07 4.80 -10.80
CA PHE A 256 9.23 6.25 -10.91
C PHE A 256 9.06 6.73 -12.36
N LEU A 257 9.71 6.07 -13.31
CA LEU A 257 9.59 6.40 -14.73
C LEU A 257 8.13 6.30 -15.21
N ALA A 258 7.37 5.32 -14.73
CA ALA A 258 5.94 5.16 -15.01
C ALA A 258 5.05 6.21 -14.33
N GLY A 259 5.59 7.00 -13.39
CA GLY A 259 4.85 8.11 -12.77
C GLY A 259 4.55 7.97 -11.29
N ALA A 260 5.09 6.96 -10.59
CA ALA A 260 5.01 6.89 -9.14
C ALA A 260 5.87 7.99 -8.49
N ASN A 261 5.37 8.62 -7.43
CA ASN A 261 6.09 9.60 -6.62
C ASN A 261 6.86 8.95 -5.46
N ALA A 262 6.39 7.79 -4.98
CA ALA A 262 7.05 6.92 -4.02
C ALA A 262 6.69 5.47 -4.31
N ILE A 263 7.31 4.54 -3.58
CA ILE A 263 7.07 3.10 -3.75
C ILE A 263 6.72 2.42 -2.43
N GLN A 264 5.85 1.41 -2.46
CA GLN A 264 5.60 0.51 -1.34
C GLN A 264 6.21 -0.87 -1.60
N ILE A 265 6.91 -1.41 -0.60
CA ILE A 265 7.57 -2.71 -0.62
C ILE A 265 6.92 -3.60 0.44
N GLY A 266 6.42 -4.76 0.03
CA GLY A 266 5.79 -5.75 0.90
C GLY A 266 6.47 -7.12 0.79
N THR A 267 6.00 -7.96 -0.10
CA THR A 267 6.41 -9.37 -0.24
C THR A 267 7.92 -9.60 -0.36
N ALA A 268 8.64 -8.66 -0.95
CA ALA A 268 10.10 -8.76 -1.10
C ALA A 268 10.83 -8.84 0.26
N ILE A 269 10.26 -8.30 1.33
CA ILE A 269 10.82 -8.37 2.70
C ILE A 269 10.87 -9.84 3.19
N ALA A 270 9.88 -10.66 2.81
CA ALA A 270 9.83 -12.07 3.20
C ALA A 270 11.01 -12.89 2.64
N PHE A 271 11.62 -12.41 1.55
CA PHE A 271 12.74 -13.08 0.87
C PHE A 271 14.10 -12.39 1.10
N ASN A 272 14.13 -11.12 1.53
CA ASN A 272 15.33 -10.28 1.56
C ASN A 272 15.55 -9.53 2.88
N SER A 273 14.78 -9.78 3.90
CA SER A 273 14.80 -9.01 5.16
C SER A 273 14.52 -7.49 4.99
N PRO A 274 14.39 -6.70 6.07
CA PRO A 274 14.16 -5.25 6.01
C PRO A 274 15.28 -4.44 5.35
N GLU A 275 16.49 -4.95 5.28
CA GLU A 275 17.66 -4.30 4.64
C GLU A 275 17.47 -4.09 3.14
N ILE A 276 16.47 -4.70 2.53
CA ILE A 276 16.10 -4.45 1.13
C ILE A 276 15.85 -2.96 0.84
N PHE A 277 15.35 -2.20 1.81
CA PHE A 277 15.15 -0.75 1.65
C PHE A 277 16.48 -0.02 1.46
N GLN A 278 17.52 -0.34 2.25
CA GLN A 278 18.86 0.24 2.07
C GLN A 278 19.44 -0.11 0.71
N ASN A 279 19.31 -1.35 0.27
CA ASN A 279 19.81 -1.82 -1.03
C ASN A 279 19.12 -1.09 -2.19
N ILE A 280 17.81 -0.90 -2.12
CA ILE A 280 17.03 -0.16 -3.13
C ILE A 280 17.42 1.31 -3.11
N ASN A 281 17.51 1.95 -1.94
CA ASN A 281 17.92 3.34 -1.81
C ASN A 281 19.31 3.58 -2.41
N GLN A 282 20.27 2.70 -2.12
CA GLN A 282 21.62 2.81 -2.67
C GLN A 282 21.61 2.66 -4.20
N GLY A 283 20.90 1.66 -4.73
CA GLY A 283 20.82 1.45 -6.18
C GLY A 283 20.15 2.61 -6.93
N ILE A 284 19.07 3.20 -6.37
CA ILE A 284 18.43 4.41 -6.93
C ILE A 284 19.43 5.56 -6.92
N LYS A 285 20.14 5.79 -5.81
CA LYS A 285 21.14 6.84 -5.69
C LYS A 285 22.24 6.70 -6.75
N ASP A 286 22.79 5.50 -6.92
CA ASP A 286 23.85 5.22 -7.89
C ASP A 286 23.36 5.43 -9.34
N TYR A 287 22.11 5.04 -9.62
CA TYR A 287 21.46 5.30 -10.91
C TYR A 287 21.35 6.80 -11.20
N LEU A 288 20.86 7.60 -10.23
CA LEU A 288 20.72 9.05 -10.38
C LEU A 288 22.07 9.74 -10.61
N ILE A 289 23.11 9.36 -9.84
CA ILE A 289 24.48 9.89 -9.99
C ILE A 289 25.01 9.53 -11.38
N LYS A 290 24.92 8.26 -11.81
CA LYS A 290 25.38 7.81 -13.13
C LYS A 290 24.70 8.56 -14.27
N LYS A 291 23.42 8.90 -14.12
CA LYS A 291 22.63 9.65 -15.12
C LYS A 291 22.73 11.17 -14.96
N GLN A 292 23.48 11.68 -13.98
CA GLN A 292 23.62 13.11 -13.65
C GLN A 292 22.26 13.77 -13.34
N ILE A 293 21.34 13.02 -12.69
CA ILE A 293 20.01 13.47 -12.29
C ILE A 293 20.09 13.99 -10.85
N ARG A 294 19.44 15.13 -10.57
CA ARG A 294 19.57 15.85 -9.30
C ARG A 294 18.67 15.30 -8.19
N SER A 295 17.56 14.67 -8.55
CA SER A 295 16.57 14.17 -7.59
C SER A 295 15.77 13.00 -8.17
N VAL A 296 15.30 12.11 -7.30
CA VAL A 296 14.33 11.07 -7.67
C VAL A 296 13.04 11.67 -8.24
N ASN A 297 12.68 12.88 -7.83
CA ASN A 297 11.52 13.58 -8.37
C ASN A 297 11.66 13.93 -9.85
N ASP A 298 12.90 14.11 -10.35
CA ASP A 298 13.16 14.49 -11.74
C ASP A 298 12.92 13.34 -12.72
N ILE A 299 12.84 12.09 -12.25
CA ILE A 299 12.56 10.91 -13.09
C ILE A 299 11.07 10.50 -13.08
N VAL A 300 10.24 11.14 -12.26
CA VAL A 300 8.81 10.79 -12.16
C VAL A 300 8.11 11.08 -13.49
N GLY A 301 7.54 10.02 -14.07
CA GLY A 301 6.75 10.11 -15.30
C GLY A 301 7.55 10.40 -16.58
N LEU A 302 8.89 10.24 -16.58
CA LEU A 302 9.68 10.49 -17.79
C LEU A 302 9.28 9.60 -18.96
N SER A 303 8.76 8.38 -18.73
CA SER A 303 8.30 7.50 -19.80
C SER A 303 7.05 7.99 -20.53
N HIS A 304 6.38 9.05 -20.06
CA HIS A 304 5.26 9.71 -20.74
C HIS A 304 5.68 10.85 -21.68
N ARG A 305 6.97 11.18 -21.73
CA ARG A 305 7.50 12.31 -22.52
C ARG A 305 8.05 11.87 -23.87
N CYS A 306 7.56 10.74 -24.41
CA CYS A 306 7.98 10.23 -25.75
C CYS A 306 7.27 10.98 -26.87
#